data_016f830763b6d9c24415bc54ad838358
#
_entry.id   016f830763b6d9c24415bc54ad838358
#
_cell.length_a   1.000
_cell.length_b   1.000
_cell.length_c   1.000
_cell.angle_alpha   90.00
_cell.angle_beta   90.00
_cell.angle_gamma   90.00
#
_symmetry.space_group_name_H-M   'P 1'
#
loop_
_entity.id
_entity.type
_entity.pdbx_description
1 polymer ?
#
loop_
_entity_poly.entity_id
_entity_poly.type
_entity_poly.pdbx_seq_one_letter_code
_entity_poly.pdbx_strand_id
1 'polypeptide(L)'
;MNRTWFITGAARGIGACIARAALDAGDNVVATGRDPRRIERALPGHGERLLALRLDVTDPAQARDAVDRAVATFGRIDVLVNNAGYGQLGMFEENSAEDVLKQFDTNVHGTLHVTRAVLPVMRRQRAGRIFNLSSIGGMVGFEGASIYCAAKFAVEGFSESLALEVARFGIQVTIVQPGFFRTDFLDGSSVRYGAEAIPDYVSASAALRGGYDDYSHRQPGDPDKLARAIVELAALPRAPLRFAAGTDALGYIGGKLDAARAELEQWKALSASTDHAAQAA
;
A
#
# COMPACT_ATOMS: atom_id res chain seq x y z
N MET A 1 -9.67 -10.70 -23.67
CA MET A 1 -10.23 -11.28 -22.44
C MET A 1 -10.18 -10.22 -21.36
N ASN A 2 -11.25 -10.08 -20.57
CA ASN A 2 -11.28 -9.15 -19.45
C ASN A 2 -10.30 -9.64 -18.35
N ARG A 3 -9.55 -8.74 -17.74
CA ARG A 3 -8.68 -9.06 -16.61
C ARG A 3 -9.50 -9.30 -15.36
N THR A 4 -8.97 -10.07 -14.43
CA THR A 4 -9.55 -10.25 -13.10
C THR A 4 -8.66 -9.56 -12.07
N TRP A 5 -9.23 -8.60 -11.37
CA TRP A 5 -8.59 -7.84 -10.30
C TRP A 5 -8.96 -8.42 -8.94
N PHE A 6 -7.99 -8.55 -8.06
CA PHE A 6 -8.20 -8.88 -6.65
C PHE A 6 -7.75 -7.67 -5.81
N ILE A 7 -8.70 -7.00 -5.15
CA ILE A 7 -8.44 -5.71 -4.48
C ILE A 7 -8.78 -5.82 -3.00
N THR A 8 -7.82 -5.53 -2.12
CA THR A 8 -8.05 -5.51 -0.68
C THR A 8 -8.46 -4.12 -0.19
N GLY A 9 -9.33 -4.07 0.82
CA GLY A 9 -9.82 -2.80 1.36
C GLY A 9 -10.66 -1.99 0.38
N ALA A 10 -11.47 -2.66 -0.47
CA ALA A 10 -12.21 -2.05 -1.56
C ALA A 10 -13.57 -1.44 -1.17
N ALA A 11 -13.89 -1.33 0.13
CA ALA A 11 -15.18 -0.78 0.59
C ALA A 11 -15.25 0.76 0.57
N ARG A 12 -14.12 1.46 0.42
CA ARG A 12 -14.01 2.93 0.42
C ARG A 12 -12.65 3.41 -0.11
N GLY A 13 -12.48 4.73 -0.21
CA GLY A 13 -11.23 5.40 -0.53
C GLY A 13 -10.60 4.90 -1.84
N ILE A 14 -9.27 4.87 -1.89
CA ILE A 14 -8.51 4.49 -3.08
C ILE A 14 -8.91 3.09 -3.59
N GLY A 15 -9.10 2.12 -2.68
CA GLY A 15 -9.48 0.75 -3.08
C GLY A 15 -10.83 0.68 -3.81
N ALA A 16 -11.84 1.43 -3.36
CA ALA A 16 -13.13 1.50 -4.04
C ALA A 16 -13.03 2.21 -5.39
N CYS A 17 -12.22 3.28 -5.48
CA CYS A 17 -11.98 3.99 -6.75
C CYS A 17 -11.27 3.08 -7.76
N ILE A 18 -10.25 2.29 -7.34
CA ILE A 18 -9.57 1.32 -8.21
C ILE A 18 -10.55 0.24 -8.69
N ALA A 19 -11.38 -0.29 -7.78
CA ALA A 19 -12.37 -1.30 -8.13
C ALA A 19 -13.37 -0.78 -9.18
N ARG A 20 -13.87 0.46 -8.99
CA ARG A 20 -14.76 1.12 -9.95
C ARG A 20 -14.08 1.33 -11.30
N ALA A 21 -12.87 1.88 -11.31
CA ALA A 21 -12.14 2.13 -12.56
C ALA A 21 -11.85 0.83 -13.34
N ALA A 22 -11.55 -0.27 -12.67
CA ALA A 22 -11.37 -1.58 -13.30
C ALA A 22 -12.69 -2.11 -13.88
N LEU A 23 -13.81 -2.00 -13.15
CA LEU A 23 -15.13 -2.38 -13.61
C LEU A 23 -15.60 -1.53 -14.81
N ASP A 24 -15.32 -0.22 -14.80
CA ASP A 24 -15.64 0.70 -15.90
C ASP A 24 -14.80 0.39 -17.15
N ALA A 25 -13.58 -0.11 -16.97
CA ALA A 25 -12.73 -0.62 -18.07
C ALA A 25 -13.20 -1.97 -18.64
N GLY A 26 -14.29 -2.55 -18.09
CA GLY A 26 -14.85 -3.81 -18.54
C GLY A 26 -14.24 -5.05 -17.87
N ASP A 27 -13.33 -4.89 -16.93
CA ASP A 27 -12.65 -5.98 -16.22
C ASP A 27 -13.55 -6.59 -15.11
N ASN A 28 -13.19 -7.78 -14.64
CA ASN A 28 -13.80 -8.43 -13.47
C ASN A 28 -13.08 -7.99 -12.19
N VAL A 29 -13.82 -7.84 -11.10
CA VAL A 29 -13.27 -7.40 -9.82
C VAL A 29 -13.71 -8.29 -8.68
N VAL A 30 -12.75 -8.85 -7.96
CA VAL A 30 -12.91 -9.42 -6.63
C VAL A 30 -12.56 -8.32 -5.64
N ALA A 31 -13.58 -7.68 -5.10
CA ALA A 31 -13.45 -6.62 -4.11
C ALA A 31 -13.56 -7.19 -2.71
N THR A 32 -12.56 -6.96 -1.85
CA THR A 32 -12.54 -7.58 -0.53
C THR A 32 -12.51 -6.55 0.60
N GLY A 33 -13.09 -6.93 1.72
CA GLY A 33 -13.14 -6.12 2.95
C GLY A 33 -13.83 -6.85 4.08
N ARG A 34 -13.79 -6.30 5.30
CA ARG A 34 -14.38 -6.94 6.48
C ARG A 34 -15.91 -7.05 6.44
N ASP A 35 -16.58 -6.18 5.69
CA ASP A 35 -18.03 -6.23 5.47
C ASP A 35 -18.34 -6.12 3.96
N PRO A 36 -18.67 -7.23 3.27
CA PRO A 36 -19.01 -7.23 1.85
C PRO A 36 -20.17 -6.32 1.47
N ARG A 37 -21.16 -6.14 2.35
CA ARG A 37 -22.32 -5.27 2.08
C ARG A 37 -21.92 -3.81 1.88
N ARG A 38 -20.81 -3.38 2.49
CA ARG A 38 -20.26 -2.03 2.25
C ARG A 38 -19.66 -1.90 0.86
N ILE A 39 -19.07 -2.98 0.35
CA ILE A 39 -18.52 -3.04 -1.01
C ILE A 39 -19.65 -2.96 -2.03
N GLU A 40 -20.70 -3.78 -1.86
CA GLU A 40 -21.87 -3.80 -2.74
C GLU A 40 -22.55 -2.42 -2.83
N ARG A 41 -22.65 -1.72 -1.68
CA ARG A 41 -23.18 -0.33 -1.67
C ARG A 41 -22.26 0.69 -2.35
N ALA A 42 -20.95 0.51 -2.27
CA ALA A 42 -19.97 1.40 -2.89
C ALA A 42 -19.82 1.18 -4.40
N LEU A 43 -20.16 -0.02 -4.90
CA LEU A 43 -19.98 -0.47 -6.27
C LEU A 43 -21.27 -1.09 -6.84
N PRO A 44 -22.38 -0.31 -6.93
CA PRO A 44 -23.65 -0.84 -7.43
C PRO A 44 -23.63 -1.03 -8.94
N GLY A 45 -24.48 -1.94 -9.46
CA GLY A 45 -24.78 -2.03 -10.89
C GLY A 45 -23.80 -2.81 -11.76
N HIS A 46 -22.84 -3.52 -11.18
CA HIS A 46 -21.80 -4.24 -11.96
C HIS A 46 -22.09 -5.73 -12.20
N GLY A 47 -23.18 -6.27 -11.62
CA GLY A 47 -23.65 -7.65 -11.89
C GLY A 47 -22.58 -8.71 -11.66
N GLU A 48 -22.49 -9.66 -12.60
CA GLU A 48 -21.57 -10.80 -12.50
C GLU A 48 -20.07 -10.45 -12.57
N ARG A 49 -19.74 -9.20 -12.94
CA ARG A 49 -18.33 -8.76 -12.98
C ARG A 49 -17.78 -8.32 -11.60
N LEU A 50 -18.63 -8.18 -10.58
CA LEU A 50 -18.23 -7.84 -9.22
C LEU A 50 -18.47 -9.04 -8.29
N LEU A 51 -17.41 -9.51 -7.64
CA LEU A 51 -17.48 -10.47 -6.54
C LEU A 51 -17.04 -9.78 -5.25
N ALA A 52 -18.00 -9.48 -4.38
CA ALA A 52 -17.73 -8.90 -3.06
C ALA A 52 -17.48 -10.00 -2.03
N LEU A 53 -16.30 -10.01 -1.40
CA LEU A 53 -15.91 -11.04 -0.44
C LEU A 53 -15.54 -10.46 0.92
N ARG A 54 -15.85 -11.22 1.97
CA ARG A 54 -15.29 -10.94 3.30
C ARG A 54 -13.82 -11.35 3.31
N LEU A 55 -12.97 -10.43 3.76
CA LEU A 55 -11.56 -10.67 4.02
C LEU A 55 -11.07 -9.72 5.13
N ASP A 56 -10.60 -10.29 6.21
CA ASP A 56 -9.66 -9.64 7.12
C ASP A 56 -8.25 -10.06 6.69
N VAL A 57 -7.44 -9.12 6.23
CA VAL A 57 -6.10 -9.40 5.70
C VAL A 57 -5.14 -9.93 6.76
N THR A 58 -5.44 -9.74 8.04
CA THR A 58 -4.65 -10.29 9.16
C THR A 58 -4.84 -11.80 9.32
N ASP A 59 -5.86 -12.37 8.69
CA ASP A 59 -6.16 -13.80 8.73
C ASP A 59 -5.70 -14.49 7.43
N PRO A 60 -4.61 -15.28 7.45
CA PRO A 60 -4.11 -15.95 6.26
C PRO A 60 -5.05 -17.06 5.74
N ALA A 61 -5.95 -17.59 6.56
CA ALA A 61 -6.94 -18.58 6.10
C ALA A 61 -8.02 -17.90 5.27
N GLN A 62 -8.53 -16.74 5.69
CA GLN A 62 -9.46 -15.95 4.91
C GLN A 62 -8.84 -15.47 3.59
N ALA A 63 -7.53 -15.15 3.56
CA ALA A 63 -6.85 -14.79 2.33
C ALA A 63 -6.85 -15.95 1.32
N ARG A 64 -6.59 -17.18 1.76
CA ARG A 64 -6.66 -18.38 0.91
C ARG A 64 -8.08 -18.64 0.41
N ASP A 65 -9.08 -18.64 1.29
CA ASP A 65 -10.48 -18.85 0.90
C ASP A 65 -10.96 -17.82 -0.13
N ALA A 66 -10.62 -16.54 0.08
CA ALA A 66 -10.99 -15.49 -0.87
C ALA A 66 -10.35 -15.68 -2.25
N VAL A 67 -9.09 -16.12 -2.30
CA VAL A 67 -8.38 -16.43 -3.55
C VAL A 67 -9.01 -17.65 -4.24
N ASP A 68 -9.32 -18.71 -3.50
CA ASP A 68 -9.95 -19.91 -4.04
C ASP A 68 -11.34 -19.59 -4.65
N ARG A 69 -12.13 -18.77 -3.97
CA ARG A 69 -13.42 -18.27 -4.49
C ARG A 69 -13.26 -17.39 -5.71
N ALA A 70 -12.25 -16.53 -5.75
CA ALA A 70 -11.94 -15.71 -6.91
C ALA A 70 -11.63 -16.59 -8.15
N VAL A 71 -10.80 -17.60 -7.97
CA VAL A 71 -10.43 -18.55 -9.02
C VAL A 71 -11.63 -19.42 -9.44
N ALA A 72 -12.46 -19.88 -8.50
CA ALA A 72 -13.67 -20.64 -8.80
C ALA A 72 -14.66 -19.81 -9.64
N THR A 73 -14.75 -18.50 -9.41
CA THR A 73 -15.69 -17.61 -10.12
C THR A 73 -15.15 -17.14 -11.48
N PHE A 74 -13.90 -16.69 -11.54
CA PHE A 74 -13.34 -16.03 -12.74
C PHE A 74 -12.25 -16.84 -13.44
N GLY A 75 -11.81 -17.97 -12.87
CA GLY A 75 -10.78 -18.86 -13.44
C GLY A 75 -9.34 -18.34 -13.32
N ARG A 76 -9.15 -17.06 -12.98
CA ARG A 76 -7.85 -16.38 -12.99
C ARG A 76 -7.79 -15.17 -12.06
N ILE A 77 -6.57 -14.74 -11.73
CA ILE A 77 -6.27 -13.43 -11.10
C ILE A 77 -5.12 -12.80 -11.87
N ASP A 78 -5.39 -11.69 -12.55
CA ASP A 78 -4.40 -10.99 -13.37
C ASP A 78 -3.72 -9.85 -12.63
N VAL A 79 -4.48 -9.17 -11.76
CA VAL A 79 -4.02 -8.01 -11.01
C VAL A 79 -4.36 -8.18 -9.54
N LEU A 80 -3.36 -8.09 -8.69
CA LEU A 80 -3.51 -7.98 -7.24
C LEU A 80 -3.27 -6.53 -6.83
N VAL A 81 -4.17 -5.95 -6.03
CA VAL A 81 -3.98 -4.66 -5.39
C VAL A 81 -4.05 -4.83 -3.87
N ASN A 82 -2.90 -4.80 -3.22
CA ASN A 82 -2.80 -4.76 -1.77
C ASN A 82 -2.98 -3.30 -1.31
N ASN A 83 -4.24 -2.93 -1.04
CA ASN A 83 -4.60 -1.58 -0.63
C ASN A 83 -5.07 -1.50 0.84
N ALA A 84 -5.50 -2.60 1.44
CA ALA A 84 -5.96 -2.60 2.82
C ALA A 84 -4.88 -2.06 3.77
N GLY A 85 -5.24 -1.07 4.58
CA GLY A 85 -4.33 -0.45 5.53
C GLY A 85 -4.99 0.71 6.28
N TYR A 86 -4.31 1.17 7.32
CA TYR A 86 -4.70 2.34 8.12
C TYR A 86 -3.45 3.05 8.65
N GLY A 87 -3.60 4.22 9.26
CA GLY A 87 -2.51 4.98 9.86
C GLY A 87 -2.54 4.93 11.38
N GLN A 88 -1.48 4.38 12.01
CA GLN A 88 -1.19 4.55 13.42
C GLN A 88 -0.27 5.75 13.58
N LEU A 89 -0.78 6.84 14.13
CA LEU A 89 -0.12 8.12 14.28
C LEU A 89 0.05 8.48 15.77
N GLY A 90 0.71 9.60 16.05
CA GLY A 90 1.11 10.07 17.36
C GLY A 90 2.60 9.92 17.57
N MET A 91 3.13 10.57 18.61
CA MET A 91 4.54 10.41 18.99
C MET A 91 4.82 8.95 19.36
N PHE A 92 6.02 8.49 19.14
CA PHE A 92 6.34 7.06 19.29
C PHE A 92 5.98 6.52 20.68
N GLU A 93 6.35 7.25 21.73
CA GLU A 93 6.10 6.84 23.11
C GLU A 93 4.62 6.89 23.53
N GLU A 94 3.77 7.62 22.80
CA GLU A 94 2.33 7.64 23.03
C GLU A 94 1.62 6.39 22.50
N ASN A 95 2.31 5.59 21.67
CA ASN A 95 1.78 4.39 21.07
C ASN A 95 2.22 3.15 21.88
N SER A 96 1.28 2.30 22.21
CA SER A 96 1.56 1.04 22.89
C SER A 96 2.22 0.01 21.98
N ALA A 97 2.84 -1.03 22.58
CA ALA A 97 3.34 -2.17 21.82
C ALA A 97 2.21 -2.88 21.01
N GLU A 98 0.98 -2.87 21.53
CA GLU A 98 -0.18 -3.43 20.84
C GLU A 98 -0.56 -2.62 19.60
N ASP A 99 -0.45 -1.29 19.64
CA ASP A 99 -0.69 -0.42 18.49
C ASP A 99 0.33 -0.70 17.39
N VAL A 100 1.60 -0.88 17.75
CA VAL A 100 2.66 -1.29 16.82
C VAL A 100 2.32 -2.62 16.15
N LEU A 101 1.98 -3.64 16.92
CA LEU A 101 1.63 -4.96 16.41
C LEU A 101 0.44 -4.87 15.45
N LYS A 102 -0.65 -4.21 15.83
CA LYS A 102 -1.84 -4.05 14.98
C LYS A 102 -1.55 -3.34 13.66
N GLN A 103 -0.69 -2.30 13.70
CA GLN A 103 -0.27 -1.58 12.49
C GLN A 103 0.48 -2.52 11.54
N PHE A 104 1.43 -3.30 12.05
CA PHE A 104 2.20 -4.25 11.26
C PHE A 104 1.32 -5.41 10.77
N ASP A 105 0.44 -5.95 11.62
CA ASP A 105 -0.46 -7.05 11.23
C ASP A 105 -1.32 -6.67 10.03
N THR A 106 -1.88 -5.46 10.03
CA THR A 106 -2.72 -5.03 8.92
C THR A 106 -1.90 -4.62 7.69
N ASN A 107 -0.94 -3.69 7.86
CA ASN A 107 -0.29 -3.04 6.71
C ASN A 107 0.84 -3.89 6.10
N VAL A 108 1.52 -4.69 6.93
CA VAL A 108 2.64 -5.53 6.48
C VAL A 108 2.19 -6.98 6.33
N HIS A 109 1.88 -7.67 7.43
CA HIS A 109 1.53 -9.09 7.39
C HIS A 109 0.31 -9.34 6.49
N GLY A 110 -0.69 -8.45 6.52
CA GLY A 110 -1.85 -8.53 5.62
C GLY A 110 -1.46 -8.50 4.15
N THR A 111 -0.55 -7.60 3.76
CA THR A 111 0.01 -7.55 2.40
C THR A 111 0.74 -8.86 2.04
N LEU A 112 1.53 -9.41 2.99
CA LEU A 112 2.26 -10.66 2.78
C LEU A 112 1.30 -11.85 2.67
N HIS A 113 0.27 -11.95 3.51
CA HIS A 113 -0.69 -13.05 3.50
C HIS A 113 -1.44 -13.13 2.17
N VAL A 114 -1.98 -12.01 1.70
CA VAL A 114 -2.73 -11.96 0.44
C VAL A 114 -1.81 -12.23 -0.76
N THR A 115 -0.63 -11.63 -0.78
CA THR A 115 0.37 -11.87 -1.83
C THR A 115 0.73 -13.36 -1.89
N ARG A 116 1.01 -13.98 -0.73
CA ARG A 116 1.34 -15.42 -0.63
C ARG A 116 0.20 -16.30 -1.15
N ALA A 117 -1.06 -15.94 -0.91
CA ALA A 117 -2.20 -16.68 -1.40
C ALA A 117 -2.38 -16.55 -2.93
N VAL A 118 -2.14 -15.37 -3.52
CA VAL A 118 -2.31 -15.09 -4.94
C VAL A 118 -1.15 -15.60 -5.79
N LEU A 119 0.08 -15.56 -5.29
CA LEU A 119 1.28 -15.93 -6.05
C LEU A 119 1.22 -17.31 -6.73
N PRO A 120 0.72 -18.40 -6.11
CA PRO A 120 0.59 -19.69 -6.78
C PRO A 120 -0.30 -19.64 -8.03
N VAL A 121 -1.34 -18.81 -8.03
CA VAL A 121 -2.25 -18.61 -9.18
C VAL A 121 -1.49 -17.92 -10.31
N MET A 122 -0.88 -16.75 -10.04
CA MET A 122 -0.12 -15.99 -11.03
C MET A 122 1.09 -16.77 -11.58
N ARG A 123 1.77 -17.54 -10.72
CA ARG A 123 2.91 -18.38 -11.11
C ARG A 123 2.48 -19.49 -12.11
N ARG A 124 1.33 -20.15 -11.90
CA ARG A 124 0.78 -21.10 -12.86
C ARG A 124 0.37 -20.43 -14.17
N GLN A 125 -0.17 -19.22 -14.10
CA GLN A 125 -0.54 -18.40 -15.26
C GLN A 125 0.68 -17.92 -16.06
N ARG A 126 1.89 -17.89 -15.45
CA ARG A 126 3.11 -17.29 -16.01
C ARG A 126 2.92 -15.82 -16.36
N ALA A 127 2.02 -15.15 -15.65
CA ALA A 127 1.69 -13.74 -15.81
C ALA A 127 1.01 -13.21 -14.53
N GLY A 128 1.20 -11.93 -14.22
CA GLY A 128 0.52 -11.26 -13.12
C GLY A 128 1.04 -9.84 -12.92
N ARG A 129 0.21 -9.02 -12.29
CA ARG A 129 0.53 -7.66 -11.85
C ARG A 129 0.21 -7.52 -10.37
N ILE A 130 1.16 -7.06 -9.57
CA ILE A 130 0.97 -6.82 -8.15
C ILE A 130 1.21 -5.33 -7.89
N PHE A 131 0.20 -4.65 -7.39
CA PHE A 131 0.29 -3.27 -6.91
C PHE A 131 0.24 -3.28 -5.38
N ASN A 132 1.33 -2.88 -4.74
CA ASN A 132 1.38 -2.72 -3.30
C ASN A 132 1.26 -1.24 -2.95
N LEU A 133 0.18 -0.85 -2.25
CA LEU A 133 -0.02 0.53 -1.79
C LEU A 133 0.92 0.82 -0.63
N SER A 134 2.06 1.45 -0.97
CA SER A 134 2.96 2.09 -0.03
C SER A 134 2.42 3.49 0.35
N SER A 135 3.26 4.47 0.41
CA SER A 135 3.01 5.88 0.70
C SER A 135 4.28 6.68 0.45
N ILE A 136 4.21 8.00 0.40
CA ILE A 136 5.39 8.86 0.64
C ILE A 136 6.06 8.47 1.97
N GLY A 137 5.26 8.06 2.99
CA GLY A 137 5.73 7.54 4.27
C GLY A 137 6.51 6.22 4.19
N GLY A 138 6.60 5.57 3.01
CA GLY A 138 7.48 4.44 2.75
C GLY A 138 8.89 4.85 2.30
N MET A 139 9.11 6.13 2.01
CA MET A 139 10.40 6.70 1.59
C MET A 139 10.88 7.82 2.49
N VAL A 140 9.95 8.54 3.14
CA VAL A 140 10.22 9.72 3.97
C VAL A 140 9.64 9.49 5.36
N GLY A 141 10.38 9.82 6.41
CA GLY A 141 9.89 9.86 7.79
C GLY A 141 9.13 11.16 8.06
N PHE A 142 8.05 11.06 8.82
CA PHE A 142 7.27 12.22 9.29
C PHE A 142 7.15 12.19 10.81
N GLU A 143 7.23 13.35 11.44
CA GLU A 143 6.97 13.49 12.87
C GLU A 143 5.55 12.98 13.19
N GLY A 144 5.42 12.23 14.28
CA GLY A 144 4.16 11.62 14.71
C GLY A 144 3.63 10.52 13.79
N ALA A 145 4.48 9.95 12.91
CA ALA A 145 4.09 8.87 12.01
C ALA A 145 5.13 7.73 11.96
N SER A 146 6.00 7.62 12.97
CA SER A 146 7.12 6.66 12.98
C SER A 146 6.68 5.22 12.72
N ILE A 147 5.61 4.75 13.38
CA ILE A 147 5.09 3.38 13.25
C ILE A 147 4.47 3.16 11.87
N TYR A 148 3.68 4.13 11.39
CA TYR A 148 3.12 4.07 10.04
C TYR A 148 4.21 4.06 8.96
N CYS A 149 5.19 4.97 9.07
CA CYS A 149 6.32 5.01 8.15
C CYS A 149 7.10 3.70 8.19
N ALA A 150 7.43 3.16 9.36
CA ALA A 150 8.12 1.87 9.50
C ALA A 150 7.38 0.73 8.77
N ALA A 151 6.04 0.66 8.92
CA ALA A 151 5.23 -0.32 8.21
C ALA A 151 5.27 -0.12 6.67
N LYS A 152 5.26 1.13 6.19
CA LYS A 152 5.33 1.42 4.76
C LYS A 152 6.73 1.20 4.18
N PHE A 153 7.81 1.48 4.93
CA PHE A 153 9.18 1.08 4.56
C PHE A 153 9.31 -0.46 4.47
N ALA A 154 8.66 -1.21 5.36
CA ALA A 154 8.65 -2.66 5.28
C ALA A 154 7.96 -3.15 3.98
N VAL A 155 6.86 -2.52 3.57
CA VAL A 155 6.18 -2.82 2.28
C VAL A 155 7.08 -2.50 1.08
N GLU A 156 7.84 -1.39 1.12
CA GLU A 156 8.82 -1.04 0.06
C GLU A 156 9.88 -2.14 -0.09
N GLY A 157 10.59 -2.48 0.99
CA GLY A 157 11.67 -3.48 0.97
C GLY A 157 11.18 -4.87 0.56
N PHE A 158 10.01 -5.29 1.09
CA PHE A 158 9.36 -6.53 0.67
C PHE A 158 9.06 -6.53 -0.84
N SER A 159 8.46 -5.46 -1.34
CA SER A 159 8.02 -5.39 -2.73
C SER A 159 9.18 -5.36 -3.71
N GLU A 160 10.26 -4.66 -3.37
CA GLU A 160 11.48 -4.59 -4.18
C GLU A 160 12.13 -5.97 -4.32
N SER A 161 12.28 -6.68 -3.21
CA SER A 161 12.82 -8.04 -3.21
C SER A 161 11.93 -9.02 -3.96
N LEU A 162 10.61 -8.96 -3.71
CA LEU A 162 9.63 -9.80 -4.37
C LEU A 162 9.67 -9.62 -5.90
N ALA A 163 9.84 -8.40 -6.39
CA ALA A 163 9.90 -8.12 -7.83
C ALA A 163 11.02 -8.94 -8.52
N LEU A 164 12.17 -9.08 -7.85
CA LEU A 164 13.30 -9.89 -8.35
C LEU A 164 12.97 -11.39 -8.34
N GLU A 165 12.32 -11.86 -7.27
CA GLU A 165 11.98 -13.27 -7.11
C GLU A 165 10.98 -13.77 -8.15
N VAL A 166 9.96 -12.95 -8.47
CA VAL A 166 8.81 -13.37 -9.32
C VAL A 166 8.96 -13.02 -10.78
N ALA A 167 9.95 -12.21 -11.16
CA ALA A 167 10.20 -11.79 -12.54
C ALA A 167 10.33 -12.98 -13.51
N ARG A 168 10.97 -14.08 -13.07
CA ARG A 168 11.12 -15.33 -13.84
C ARG A 168 9.80 -16.02 -14.20
N PHE A 169 8.71 -15.63 -13.55
CA PHE A 169 7.36 -16.14 -13.81
C PHE A 169 6.51 -15.16 -14.63
N GLY A 170 7.07 -14.07 -15.15
CA GLY A 170 6.34 -13.05 -15.88
C GLY A 170 5.43 -12.20 -14.97
N ILE A 171 5.65 -12.22 -13.65
CA ILE A 171 4.91 -11.42 -12.67
C ILE A 171 5.67 -10.12 -12.44
N GLN A 172 4.96 -8.99 -12.49
CA GLN A 172 5.55 -7.67 -12.24
C GLN A 172 4.96 -7.07 -10.96
N VAL A 173 5.81 -6.41 -10.19
CA VAL A 173 5.42 -5.70 -8.96
C VAL A 173 5.60 -4.22 -9.18
N THR A 174 4.61 -3.43 -8.78
CA THR A 174 4.66 -1.98 -8.72
C THR A 174 4.32 -1.51 -7.31
N ILE A 175 5.21 -0.74 -6.73
CA ILE A 175 5.01 -0.05 -5.46
C ILE A 175 4.36 1.28 -5.79
N VAL A 176 3.12 1.46 -5.37
CA VAL A 176 2.43 2.74 -5.51
C VAL A 176 2.71 3.58 -4.29
N GLN A 177 3.21 4.79 -4.48
CA GLN A 177 3.63 5.72 -3.44
C GLN A 177 2.75 6.98 -3.47
N PRO A 178 1.51 6.93 -2.95
CA PRO A 178 0.65 8.09 -2.91
C PRO A 178 1.22 9.17 -1.97
N GLY A 179 1.09 10.42 -2.41
CA GLY A 179 1.12 11.57 -1.51
C GLY A 179 -0.21 11.66 -0.74
N PHE A 180 -0.68 12.87 -0.52
CA PHE A 180 -1.94 13.11 0.17
C PHE A 180 -3.12 13.10 -0.79
N PHE A 181 -3.95 12.05 -0.73
CA PHE A 181 -5.16 11.88 -1.53
C PHE A 181 -6.42 12.16 -0.72
N ARG A 182 -7.38 12.83 -1.34
CA ARG A 182 -8.66 13.22 -0.70
C ARG A 182 -9.56 12.00 -0.51
N THR A 183 -9.44 11.40 0.65
CA THR A 183 -10.21 10.23 1.11
C THR A 183 -10.45 10.36 2.61
N ASP A 184 -11.21 9.42 3.18
CA ASP A 184 -11.40 9.31 4.64
C ASP A 184 -10.13 8.78 5.37
N PHE A 185 -8.94 8.80 4.74
CA PHE A 185 -7.75 8.21 5.36
C PHE A 185 -7.31 8.96 6.63
N LEU A 186 -7.51 10.29 6.66
CA LEU A 186 -7.22 11.10 7.85
C LEU A 186 -8.37 11.18 8.85
N ASP A 187 -9.54 10.58 8.55
CA ASP A 187 -10.65 10.53 9.49
C ASP A 187 -10.40 9.50 10.60
N GLY A 188 -11.02 9.68 11.74
CA GLY A 188 -10.98 8.73 12.86
C GLY A 188 -11.45 7.30 12.54
N SER A 189 -12.01 7.09 11.34
CA SER A 189 -12.34 5.77 10.80
C SER A 189 -11.13 5.04 10.19
N SER A 190 -10.04 5.76 9.85
CA SER A 190 -8.82 5.23 9.22
C SER A 190 -7.54 5.59 9.94
N VAL A 191 -7.54 6.68 10.74
CA VAL A 191 -6.41 7.05 11.60
C VAL A 191 -6.69 6.57 13.02
N ARG A 192 -5.65 6.05 13.64
CA ARG A 192 -5.58 5.76 15.07
C ARG A 192 -4.45 6.59 15.66
N TYR A 193 -4.63 7.05 16.87
CA TYR A 193 -3.59 7.75 17.63
C TYR A 193 -3.26 6.95 18.88
N GLY A 194 -2.02 7.01 19.32
CA GLY A 194 -1.61 6.48 20.61
C GLY A 194 -2.48 7.06 21.74
N ALA A 195 -2.80 6.23 22.71
CA ALA A 195 -3.69 6.59 23.82
C ALA A 195 -2.94 7.10 25.05
N GLU A 196 -1.63 6.92 25.12
CA GLU A 196 -0.82 7.33 26.28
C GLU A 196 -0.59 8.83 26.24
N ALA A 197 -0.91 9.51 27.34
CA ALA A 197 -0.67 10.95 27.48
C ALA A 197 0.68 11.19 28.17
N ILE A 198 1.64 11.73 27.43
CA ILE A 198 2.96 12.09 27.93
C ILE A 198 3.05 13.62 28.00
N PRO A 199 3.25 14.20 29.19
CA PRO A 199 3.20 15.66 29.39
C PRO A 199 4.09 16.44 28.42
N ASP A 200 5.29 15.93 28.11
CA ASP A 200 6.25 16.58 27.22
C ASP A 200 5.79 16.67 25.75
N TYR A 201 4.87 15.79 25.33
CA TYR A 201 4.34 15.75 23.96
C TYR A 201 2.95 16.38 23.78
N VAL A 202 2.26 16.76 24.87
CA VAL A 202 0.86 17.24 24.79
C VAL A 202 0.67 18.33 23.74
N SER A 203 1.54 19.35 23.74
CA SER A 203 1.43 20.46 22.79
C SER A 203 1.70 20.03 21.34
N ALA A 204 2.75 19.24 21.13
CA ALA A 204 3.14 18.75 19.82
C ALA A 204 2.09 17.78 19.25
N SER A 205 1.57 16.88 20.07
CA SER A 205 0.53 15.92 19.68
C SER A 205 -0.80 16.61 19.37
N ALA A 206 -1.17 17.65 20.12
CA ALA A 206 -2.34 18.45 19.82
C ALA A 206 -2.20 19.21 18.49
N ALA A 207 -1.05 19.82 18.23
CA ALA A 207 -0.75 20.51 16.99
C ALA A 207 -0.77 19.54 15.79
N LEU A 208 -0.17 18.34 15.94
CA LEU A 208 -0.16 17.30 14.92
C LEU A 208 -1.59 16.85 14.54
N ARG A 209 -2.41 16.51 15.55
CA ARG A 209 -3.81 16.11 15.34
C ARG A 209 -4.61 17.20 14.68
N GLY A 210 -4.53 18.45 15.19
CA GLY A 210 -5.21 19.60 14.60
C GLY A 210 -4.79 19.83 13.14
N GLY A 211 -3.51 19.70 12.83
CA GLY A 211 -3.02 19.80 11.46
C GLY A 211 -3.61 18.74 10.52
N TYR A 212 -3.73 17.50 10.95
CA TYR A 212 -4.36 16.44 10.16
C TYR A 212 -5.88 16.62 10.02
N ASP A 213 -6.56 17.04 11.09
CA ASP A 213 -8.00 17.33 11.06
C ASP A 213 -8.31 18.48 10.09
N ASP A 214 -7.53 19.57 10.15
CA ASP A 214 -7.66 20.69 9.23
C ASP A 214 -7.34 20.33 7.77
N TYR A 215 -6.46 19.36 7.55
CA TYR A 215 -6.05 18.92 6.21
C TYR A 215 -6.98 17.87 5.63
N SER A 216 -7.77 17.19 6.47
CA SER A 216 -8.72 16.17 6.04
C SER A 216 -9.73 16.74 5.05
N HIS A 217 -9.98 16.00 3.95
CA HIS A 217 -10.80 16.39 2.81
C HIS A 217 -10.32 17.63 2.01
N ARG A 218 -9.13 18.16 2.31
CA ARG A 218 -8.47 19.24 1.54
C ARG A 218 -7.22 18.78 0.80
N GLN A 219 -6.91 17.48 0.86
CA GLN A 219 -5.76 16.89 0.19
C GLN A 219 -5.82 17.17 -1.32
N PRO A 220 -4.67 17.42 -1.98
CA PRO A 220 -4.63 17.78 -3.40
C PRO A 220 -4.89 16.59 -4.33
N GLY A 221 -4.55 15.37 -3.90
CA GLY A 221 -4.67 14.17 -4.71
C GLY A 221 -6.12 13.75 -4.93
N ASP A 222 -6.44 13.40 -6.17
CA ASP A 222 -7.74 12.88 -6.61
C ASP A 222 -7.67 11.35 -6.70
N PRO A 223 -8.40 10.60 -5.83
CA PRO A 223 -8.34 9.15 -5.81
C PRO A 223 -8.89 8.49 -7.09
N ASP A 224 -9.82 9.12 -7.80
CA ASP A 224 -10.31 8.59 -9.07
C ASP A 224 -9.27 8.73 -10.20
N LYS A 225 -8.47 9.81 -10.18
CA LYS A 225 -7.33 9.95 -11.10
C LYS A 225 -6.24 8.91 -10.80
N LEU A 226 -5.92 8.68 -9.53
CA LEU A 226 -4.98 7.63 -9.14
C LEU A 226 -5.48 6.26 -9.60
N ALA A 227 -6.76 5.96 -9.40
CA ALA A 227 -7.37 4.71 -9.82
C ALA A 227 -7.23 4.47 -11.33
N ARG A 228 -7.51 5.48 -12.15
CA ARG A 228 -7.31 5.40 -13.61
C ARG A 228 -5.85 5.18 -13.97
N ALA A 229 -4.91 5.88 -13.32
CA ALA A 229 -3.49 5.67 -13.55
C ALA A 229 -3.05 4.23 -13.22
N ILE A 230 -3.58 3.62 -12.14
CA ILE A 230 -3.30 2.22 -11.81
C ILE A 230 -3.85 1.27 -12.89
N VAL A 231 -5.03 1.53 -13.43
CA VAL A 231 -5.60 0.74 -14.55
C VAL A 231 -4.73 0.87 -15.81
N GLU A 232 -4.25 2.06 -16.12
CA GLU A 232 -3.31 2.30 -17.21
C GLU A 232 -1.99 1.56 -17.00
N LEU A 233 -1.38 1.67 -15.82
CA LEU A 233 -0.15 0.94 -15.46
C LEU A 233 -0.32 -0.58 -15.58
N ALA A 234 -1.47 -1.11 -15.20
CA ALA A 234 -1.77 -2.53 -15.34
C ALA A 234 -1.86 -2.98 -16.81
N ALA A 235 -2.13 -2.07 -17.75
CA ALA A 235 -2.20 -2.35 -19.17
C ALA A 235 -0.84 -2.26 -19.88
N LEU A 236 0.17 -1.63 -19.27
CA LEU A 236 1.49 -1.48 -19.88
C LEU A 236 2.18 -2.85 -20.06
N PRO A 237 2.92 -3.07 -21.13
CA PRO A 237 3.78 -4.26 -21.28
C PRO A 237 4.78 -4.39 -20.11
N ARG A 238 5.32 -3.26 -19.65
CA ARG A 238 6.24 -3.18 -18.51
C ARG A 238 5.88 -1.96 -17.65
N ALA A 239 5.34 -2.24 -16.46
CA ALA A 239 5.06 -1.22 -15.47
C ALA A 239 6.34 -0.86 -14.68
N PRO A 240 6.46 0.37 -14.15
CA PRO A 240 7.58 0.75 -13.29
C PRO A 240 7.54 -0.03 -11.96
N LEU A 241 8.72 -0.24 -11.37
CA LEU A 241 8.80 -0.81 -10.01
C LEU A 241 8.20 0.15 -8.97
N ARG A 242 8.41 1.46 -9.12
CA ARG A 242 7.86 2.51 -8.24
C ARG A 242 7.06 3.52 -9.04
N PHE A 243 5.94 3.92 -8.48
CA PHE A 243 5.07 4.95 -9.02
C PHE A 243 4.72 5.97 -7.93
N ALA A 244 5.45 7.08 -7.91
CA ALA A 244 5.13 8.22 -7.06
C ALA A 244 3.86 8.91 -7.60
N ALA A 245 2.81 8.97 -6.80
CA ALA A 245 1.52 9.48 -7.21
C ALA A 245 1.19 10.81 -6.50
N GLY A 246 1.04 11.85 -7.29
CA GLY A 246 0.82 13.23 -6.85
C GLY A 246 2.09 14.08 -6.92
N THR A 247 1.91 15.39 -7.13
CA THR A 247 3.04 16.35 -7.20
C THR A 247 3.76 16.49 -5.88
N ASP A 248 3.04 16.36 -4.78
CA ASP A 248 3.58 16.29 -3.42
C ASP A 248 4.47 15.05 -3.23
N ALA A 249 4.05 13.88 -3.72
CA ALA A 249 4.87 12.68 -3.68
C ALA A 249 6.18 12.85 -4.46
N LEU A 250 6.12 13.45 -5.65
CA LEU A 250 7.31 13.75 -6.43
C LEU A 250 8.28 14.67 -5.67
N GLY A 251 7.76 15.71 -5.00
CA GLY A 251 8.57 16.64 -4.22
C GLY A 251 9.22 15.97 -3.00
N TYR A 252 8.45 15.29 -2.17
CA TYR A 252 8.97 14.63 -0.96
C TYR A 252 9.99 13.54 -1.26
N ILE A 253 9.68 12.66 -2.23
CA ILE A 253 10.56 11.56 -2.59
C ILE A 253 11.82 12.09 -3.28
N GLY A 254 11.70 13.06 -4.20
CA GLY A 254 12.84 13.68 -4.86
C GLY A 254 13.81 14.30 -3.86
N GLY A 255 13.29 15.15 -2.95
CA GLY A 255 14.11 15.77 -1.91
C GLY A 255 14.80 14.75 -0.99
N LYS A 256 14.11 13.64 -0.65
CA LYS A 256 14.73 12.56 0.15
C LYS A 256 15.87 11.86 -0.58
N LEU A 257 15.70 11.60 -1.88
CA LEU A 257 16.75 10.96 -2.69
C LEU A 257 17.97 11.86 -2.83
N ASP A 258 17.78 13.17 -3.03
CA ASP A 258 18.86 14.14 -3.12
C ASP A 258 19.63 14.25 -1.79
N ALA A 259 18.91 14.32 -0.65
CA ALA A 259 19.51 14.33 0.67
C ALA A 259 20.32 13.06 0.94
N ALA A 260 19.74 11.89 0.67
CA ALA A 260 20.44 10.62 0.87
C ALA A 260 21.70 10.50 0.00
N ARG A 261 21.64 11.00 -1.24
CA ARG A 261 22.82 11.03 -2.12
C ARG A 261 23.92 11.95 -1.56
N ALA A 262 23.55 13.12 -1.06
CA ALA A 262 24.49 14.06 -0.45
C ALA A 262 25.18 13.46 0.79
N GLU A 263 24.41 12.77 1.66
CA GLU A 263 24.96 12.04 2.81
C GLU A 263 25.95 10.96 2.40
N LEU A 264 25.63 10.15 1.39
CA LEU A 264 26.53 9.13 0.85
C LEU A 264 27.87 9.72 0.38
N GLU A 265 27.82 10.82 -0.37
CA GLU A 265 29.08 11.49 -0.83
C GLU A 265 29.84 12.11 0.33
N GLN A 266 29.15 12.73 1.30
CA GLN A 266 29.78 13.31 2.48
C GLN A 266 30.60 12.31 3.30
N TRP A 267 30.07 11.10 3.49
CA TRP A 267 30.67 10.07 4.34
C TRP A 267 31.44 9.00 3.58
N LYS A 268 31.57 9.13 2.26
CA LYS A 268 32.18 8.13 1.35
C LYS A 268 33.55 7.63 1.79
N ALA A 269 34.44 8.57 2.17
CA ALA A 269 35.81 8.20 2.60
C ALA A 269 35.81 7.37 3.90
N LEU A 270 34.98 7.75 4.87
CA LEU A 270 34.84 7.02 6.13
C LEU A 270 34.19 5.66 5.87
N SER A 271 33.13 5.61 5.03
CA SER A 271 32.47 4.34 4.68
C SER A 271 33.42 3.36 4.01
N ALA A 272 34.21 3.83 3.03
CA ALA A 272 35.20 3.00 2.34
C ALA A 272 36.33 2.50 3.27
N SER A 273 36.65 3.25 4.34
CA SER A 273 37.66 2.83 5.30
C SER A 273 37.29 1.64 6.17
N THR A 274 35.99 1.21 6.11
CA THR A 274 35.51 0.02 6.82
C THR A 274 35.80 -1.29 6.08
N ASP A 275 36.29 -1.22 4.85
CA ASP A 275 36.68 -2.40 4.09
C ASP A 275 38.01 -2.98 4.62
N HIS A 276 38.18 -4.27 4.44
CA HIS A 276 39.51 -4.88 4.64
C HIS A 276 40.51 -4.27 3.68
N ALA A 277 41.76 -4.09 4.13
CA ALA A 277 42.84 -3.71 3.21
C ALA A 277 42.89 -4.70 2.03
N ALA A 278 42.96 -4.16 0.79
CA ALA A 278 43.06 -5.01 -0.39
C ALA A 278 44.23 -6.00 -0.18
N GLN A 279 43.92 -7.29 -0.22
CA GLN A 279 44.97 -8.29 -0.25
C GLN A 279 45.76 -8.05 -1.54
N ALA A 280 47.06 -7.73 -1.39
CA ALA A 280 47.94 -7.64 -2.52
C ALA A 280 47.96 -9.00 -3.23
N ALA A 281 47.50 -9.05 -4.48
CA ALA A 281 47.49 -10.23 -5.33
C ALA A 281 48.90 -10.54 -5.81
#